data_4bf20805fd8402afde9537e1dd73d84c
#
_entry.id   4bf20805fd8402afde9537e1dd73d84c
#
_cell.length_a   1.000
_cell.length_b   1.000
_cell.length_c   1.000
_cell.angle_alpha   90.00
_cell.angle_beta   90.00
_cell.angle_gamma   90.00
#
_symmetry.space_group_name_H-M   'P 1'
#
loop_
_entity.id
_entity.type
_entity.pdbx_description
1 polymer ?
#
loop_
_entity_poly.entity_id
_entity_poly.type
_entity_poly.pdbx_seq_one_letter_code
_entity_poly.pdbx_strand_id
1 'polypeptide(L)'
;MCILFVMLTTEEQEIEITSDEIKNWHPLFALPCYDQQLTEPFFMSFLKTAIGFKEIGLKFSVSTLSDSLISRARNQLVAKFMANKEYTHLMFIDVDLSFNPDDILKMLWHDKEIMTGAYPIKDINWNKVSDAVKNGIEPDKLLDSSIRFVVNPVRFADSKIAVDKGAISVHDAGTGFMLIKRSVFEKMFEEHPELQYMDDTGLLNEEERKYGYALFNSYVDEDQRFLSEDYGFCRYWQNMNGEIWTDPSIELTHLGRMKYTGKLIDYLVNNSKDIETPE
;
A
#
# COMPACT_ATOMS: atom_id res chain seq x y z
N MET A 1 -10.53 -5.38 36.01
CA MET A 1 -9.69 -5.46 34.81
C MET A 1 -10.60 -5.12 33.63
N CYS A 2 -10.56 -3.88 33.17
CA CYS A 2 -11.40 -3.46 32.05
C CYS A 2 -10.76 -4.06 30.77
N ILE A 3 -11.44 -5.01 30.14
CA ILE A 3 -11.02 -5.53 28.84
C ILE A 3 -11.40 -4.44 27.84
N LEU A 4 -10.42 -3.75 27.28
CA LEU A 4 -10.64 -2.80 26.20
C LEU A 4 -10.76 -3.61 24.92
N PHE A 5 -11.94 -3.58 24.29
CA PHE A 5 -12.13 -4.13 22.96
C PHE A 5 -12.22 -2.96 21.97
N VAL A 6 -11.49 -3.04 20.89
CA VAL A 6 -11.72 -2.19 19.71
C VAL A 6 -12.64 -2.98 18.79
N MET A 7 -13.86 -2.51 18.61
CA MET A 7 -14.80 -3.10 17.65
C MET A 7 -14.72 -2.30 16.35
N LEU A 8 -14.35 -2.98 15.29
CA LEU A 8 -14.40 -2.46 13.93
C LEU A 8 -15.61 -3.11 13.25
N THR A 9 -16.47 -2.29 12.68
CA THR A 9 -17.60 -2.79 11.88
C THR A 9 -17.25 -2.68 10.42
N THR A 10 -17.21 -3.81 9.72
CA THR A 10 -17.34 -3.88 8.27
C THR A 10 -18.78 -4.20 7.93
N GLU A 11 -19.22 -3.98 6.70
CA GLU A 11 -20.61 -4.29 6.29
C GLU A 11 -21.00 -5.76 6.50
N GLU A 12 -20.04 -6.67 6.74
CA GLU A 12 -20.25 -8.12 6.85
C GLU A 12 -19.64 -8.81 8.09
N GLN A 13 -18.74 -8.16 8.86
CA GLN A 13 -18.10 -8.79 10.03
C GLN A 13 -17.80 -7.80 11.15
N GLU A 14 -18.10 -8.21 12.40
CA GLU A 14 -17.56 -7.56 13.59
C GLU A 14 -16.14 -8.08 13.84
N ILE A 15 -15.17 -7.18 13.88
CA ILE A 15 -13.77 -7.48 14.20
C ILE A 15 -13.53 -7.12 15.65
N GLU A 16 -13.17 -8.10 16.45
CA GLU A 16 -12.82 -7.92 17.85
C GLU A 16 -11.29 -8.00 18.02
N ILE A 17 -10.70 -6.92 18.52
CA ILE A 17 -9.26 -6.84 18.80
C ILE A 17 -9.07 -6.68 20.31
N THR A 18 -8.35 -7.60 20.91
CA THR A 18 -8.12 -7.61 22.34
C THR A 18 -6.99 -6.65 22.76
N SER A 19 -7.05 -6.19 24.02
CA SER A 19 -5.98 -5.35 24.56
C SER A 19 -4.61 -6.04 24.62
N ASP A 20 -4.57 -7.37 24.64
CA ASP A 20 -3.32 -8.12 24.64
C ASP A 20 -2.72 -8.21 23.23
N GLU A 21 -3.54 -8.34 22.18
CA GLU A 21 -3.07 -8.22 20.79
C GLU A 21 -2.47 -6.82 20.54
N ILE A 22 -3.19 -5.76 20.97
CA ILE A 22 -2.72 -4.37 20.82
C ILE A 22 -1.35 -4.16 21.48
N LYS A 23 -1.12 -4.71 22.68
CA LYS A 23 0.17 -4.59 23.39
C LYS A 23 1.31 -5.32 22.70
N ASN A 24 1.01 -6.37 21.94
CA ASN A 24 1.99 -7.16 21.21
C ASN A 24 2.38 -6.54 19.86
N TRP A 25 1.68 -5.52 19.39
CA TRP A 25 1.98 -4.83 18.15
C TRP A 25 2.82 -3.57 18.37
N HIS A 26 3.85 -3.42 17.59
CA HIS A 26 4.66 -2.21 17.50
C HIS A 26 5.08 -1.99 16.06
N PRO A 27 4.17 -1.52 15.18
CA PRO A 27 4.52 -1.24 13.80
C PRO A 27 5.45 -0.03 13.69
N LEU A 28 6.41 -0.12 12.77
CA LEU A 28 7.14 1.02 12.24
C LEU A 28 6.46 1.49 10.95
N PHE A 29 5.91 2.69 10.94
CA PHE A 29 5.46 3.35 9.71
C PHE A 29 6.66 3.84 8.93
N ALA A 30 6.89 3.24 7.77
CA ALA A 30 7.98 3.52 6.85
C ALA A 30 7.46 4.35 5.68
N LEU A 31 7.84 5.62 5.64
CA LEU A 31 7.30 6.62 4.73
C LEU A 31 8.39 7.11 3.75
N PRO A 32 8.45 6.57 2.53
CA PRO A 32 9.28 7.14 1.48
C PRO A 32 8.75 8.52 1.08
N CYS A 33 9.51 9.59 1.35
CA CYS A 33 9.11 10.97 1.10
C CYS A 33 9.95 11.59 0.00
N TYR A 34 9.57 11.38 -1.27
CA TYR A 34 10.24 12.06 -2.38
C TYR A 34 10.11 13.58 -2.25
N ASP A 35 11.19 14.31 -2.53
CA ASP A 35 11.26 15.77 -2.40
C ASP A 35 10.90 16.32 -1.00
N GLN A 36 10.96 15.49 0.05
CA GLN A 36 10.58 15.89 1.41
C GLN A 36 9.13 16.41 1.51
N GLN A 37 8.25 15.98 0.62
CA GLN A 37 6.86 16.41 0.54
C GLN A 37 5.92 15.26 0.88
N LEU A 38 4.76 15.63 1.42
CA LEU A 38 3.61 14.74 1.63
C LEU A 38 2.33 15.50 1.24
N THR A 39 1.28 14.75 0.93
CA THR A 39 -0.01 15.36 0.60
C THR A 39 -0.81 15.67 1.85
N GLU A 40 -1.66 16.71 1.78
CA GLU A 40 -2.54 17.06 2.90
C GLU A 40 -3.48 15.90 3.30
N PRO A 41 -4.15 15.17 2.37
CA PRO A 41 -4.98 14.04 2.74
C PRO A 41 -4.22 12.89 3.43
N PHE A 42 -2.96 12.61 3.01
CA PHE A 42 -2.10 11.70 3.73
C PHE A 42 -1.85 12.19 5.16
N PHE A 43 -1.47 13.45 5.32
CA PHE A 43 -1.20 14.04 6.64
C PHE A 43 -2.40 13.90 7.57
N MET A 44 -3.62 14.17 7.07
CA MET A 44 -4.86 14.07 7.86
C MET A 44 -5.17 12.62 8.24
N SER A 45 -4.98 11.66 7.33
CA SER A 45 -5.13 10.22 7.62
C SER A 45 -4.11 9.77 8.67
N PHE A 46 -2.85 10.16 8.51
CA PHE A 46 -1.79 9.81 9.44
C PHE A 46 -1.98 10.44 10.84
N LEU A 47 -2.41 11.68 10.91
CA LEU A 47 -2.71 12.36 12.18
C LEU A 47 -3.86 11.66 12.93
N LYS A 48 -4.94 11.28 12.23
CA LYS A 48 -6.05 10.50 12.81
C LYS A 48 -5.56 9.17 13.33
N THR A 49 -4.69 8.46 12.58
CA THR A 49 -4.07 7.21 12.99
C THR A 49 -3.24 7.39 14.27
N ALA A 50 -2.39 8.41 14.33
CA ALA A 50 -1.56 8.67 15.48
C ALA A 50 -2.38 8.97 16.75
N ILE A 51 -3.47 9.72 16.63
CA ILE A 51 -4.40 10.00 17.73
C ILE A 51 -5.11 8.72 18.17
N GLY A 52 -5.76 8.00 17.23
CA GLY A 52 -6.52 6.80 17.53
C GLY A 52 -5.66 5.69 18.15
N PHE A 53 -4.47 5.46 17.62
CA PHE A 53 -3.53 4.45 18.16
C PHE A 53 -3.08 4.80 19.58
N LYS A 54 -2.84 6.07 19.86
CA LYS A 54 -2.54 6.54 21.22
C LYS A 54 -3.71 6.30 22.19
N GLU A 55 -4.95 6.56 21.75
CA GLU A 55 -6.16 6.37 22.56
C GLU A 55 -6.38 4.90 22.95
N ILE A 56 -6.13 3.96 22.03
CA ILE A 56 -6.24 2.51 22.30
C ILE A 56 -4.97 1.91 22.93
N GLY A 57 -3.90 2.71 23.10
CA GLY A 57 -2.63 2.26 23.71
C GLY A 57 -1.75 1.43 22.78
N LEU A 58 -1.97 1.48 21.45
CA LEU A 58 -1.11 0.81 20.47
C LEU A 58 0.19 1.59 20.29
N LYS A 59 1.31 0.95 20.52
CA LYS A 59 2.64 1.52 20.27
C LYS A 59 2.91 1.56 18.77
N PHE A 60 3.45 2.65 18.28
CA PHE A 60 3.95 2.75 16.91
C PHE A 60 5.16 3.68 16.85
N SER A 61 5.93 3.54 15.80
CA SER A 61 7.05 4.43 15.47
C SER A 61 6.94 4.89 14.02
N VAL A 62 7.65 5.96 13.68
CA VAL A 62 7.62 6.54 12.34
C VAL A 62 9.04 6.76 11.86
N SER A 63 9.33 6.37 10.62
CA SER A 63 10.56 6.70 9.93
C SER A 63 10.25 7.24 8.55
N THR A 64 10.70 8.45 8.28
CA THR A 64 10.65 9.04 6.94
C THR A 64 12.02 8.97 6.30
N LEU A 65 12.06 8.82 4.99
CA LEU A 65 13.31 8.85 4.23
C LEU A 65 13.09 9.53 2.89
N SER A 66 13.91 10.54 2.61
CA SER A 66 13.92 11.23 1.32
C SER A 66 15.07 10.73 0.48
N ASP A 67 14.75 10.13 -0.66
CA ASP A 67 15.72 9.68 -1.65
C ASP A 67 15.11 9.83 -3.05
N SER A 68 15.95 10.06 -4.04
CA SER A 68 15.55 10.10 -5.45
C SER A 68 15.27 8.71 -6.02
N LEU A 69 15.79 7.65 -5.40
CA LEU A 69 15.63 6.26 -5.81
C LEU A 69 14.74 5.52 -4.80
N ILE A 70 13.50 5.25 -5.19
CA ILE A 70 12.49 4.62 -4.33
C ILE A 70 12.94 3.24 -3.80
N SER A 71 13.59 2.43 -4.64
CA SER A 71 14.11 1.12 -4.24
C SER A 71 15.12 1.24 -3.10
N ARG A 72 16.05 2.21 -3.16
CA ARG A 72 17.02 2.46 -2.10
C ARG A 72 16.35 2.97 -0.83
N ALA A 73 15.39 3.90 -0.95
CA ALA A 73 14.63 4.37 0.20
C ALA A 73 13.93 3.23 0.94
N ARG A 74 13.27 2.31 0.22
CA ARG A 74 12.60 1.16 0.83
C ARG A 74 13.60 0.22 1.51
N ASN A 75 14.71 -0.12 0.87
CA ASN A 75 15.75 -0.98 1.45
C ASN A 75 16.36 -0.37 2.71
N GLN A 76 16.61 0.94 2.73
CA GLN A 76 17.12 1.63 3.93
C GLN A 76 16.09 1.71 5.05
N LEU A 77 14.80 1.86 4.74
CA LEU A 77 13.72 1.81 5.74
C LEU A 77 13.60 0.40 6.35
N VAL A 78 13.80 -0.66 5.57
CA VAL A 78 13.91 -2.04 6.08
C VAL A 78 15.10 -2.17 7.02
N ALA A 79 16.27 -1.65 6.66
CA ALA A 79 17.46 -1.69 7.52
C ALA A 79 17.22 -1.00 8.87
N LYS A 80 16.59 0.18 8.87
CA LYS A 80 16.19 0.89 10.09
C LYS A 80 15.19 0.09 10.95
N PHE A 81 14.22 -0.55 10.31
CA PHE A 81 13.26 -1.42 10.97
C PHE A 81 13.95 -2.61 11.65
N MET A 82 14.82 -3.30 10.94
CA MET A 82 15.48 -4.50 11.42
C MET A 82 16.49 -4.23 12.54
N ALA A 83 17.12 -3.07 12.54
CA ALA A 83 18.06 -2.65 13.59
C ALA A 83 17.41 -2.49 14.97
N ASN A 84 16.12 -2.19 15.04
CA ASN A 84 15.39 -2.09 16.30
C ASN A 84 14.49 -3.33 16.51
N LYS A 85 14.87 -4.16 17.48
CA LYS A 85 14.19 -5.44 17.77
C LYS A 85 12.79 -5.28 18.40
N GLU A 86 12.42 -4.08 18.85
CA GLU A 86 11.07 -3.84 19.41
C GLU A 86 9.99 -3.78 18.32
N TYR A 87 10.35 -3.46 17.08
CA TYR A 87 9.38 -3.37 16.00
C TYR A 87 8.92 -4.75 15.54
N THR A 88 7.62 -4.94 15.48
CA THR A 88 7.00 -6.22 15.10
C THR A 88 6.63 -6.29 13.62
N HIS A 89 6.19 -5.16 13.08
CA HIS A 89 5.73 -5.03 11.70
C HIS A 89 6.32 -3.77 11.05
N LEU A 90 6.65 -3.87 9.76
CA LEU A 90 6.94 -2.72 8.91
C LEU A 90 5.69 -2.37 8.12
N MET A 91 5.22 -1.14 8.25
CA MET A 91 4.08 -0.63 7.48
C MET A 91 4.57 0.42 6.49
N PHE A 92 4.72 0.04 5.22
CA PHE A 92 4.94 1.02 4.16
C PHE A 92 3.67 1.77 3.85
N ILE A 93 3.77 3.10 3.78
CA ILE A 93 2.70 3.97 3.27
C ILE A 93 3.31 5.02 2.36
N ASP A 94 2.84 5.08 1.11
CA ASP A 94 3.20 6.15 0.19
C ASP A 94 2.50 7.45 0.62
N VAL A 95 3.25 8.55 0.65
CA VAL A 95 2.81 9.83 1.25
C VAL A 95 1.80 10.63 0.39
N ASP A 96 1.28 10.01 -0.65
CA ASP A 96 0.21 10.51 -1.50
C ASP A 96 -1.04 9.62 -1.49
N LEU A 97 -1.11 8.68 -0.52
CA LEU A 97 -2.31 7.89 -0.22
C LEU A 97 -3.09 8.50 0.95
N SER A 98 -4.42 8.50 0.86
CA SER A 98 -5.26 8.68 2.05
C SER A 98 -5.99 7.39 2.37
N PHE A 99 -6.20 7.14 3.66
CA PHE A 99 -6.68 5.87 4.20
C PHE A 99 -7.45 6.08 5.52
N ASN A 100 -8.21 5.07 5.93
CA ASN A 100 -8.84 5.05 7.25
C ASN A 100 -7.88 4.39 8.27
N PRO A 101 -7.68 4.94 9.47
CA PRO A 101 -6.91 4.29 10.55
C PRO A 101 -7.34 2.85 10.85
N ASP A 102 -8.63 2.55 10.75
CA ASP A 102 -9.18 1.22 11.00
C ASP A 102 -8.68 0.17 10.00
N ASP A 103 -8.31 0.58 8.78
CA ASP A 103 -7.77 -0.34 7.79
C ASP A 103 -6.42 -0.93 8.23
N ILE A 104 -5.60 -0.15 8.94
CA ILE A 104 -4.34 -0.65 9.51
C ILE A 104 -4.61 -1.66 10.63
N LEU A 105 -5.62 -1.41 11.47
CA LEU A 105 -6.04 -2.36 12.51
C LEU A 105 -6.58 -3.66 11.90
N LYS A 106 -7.34 -3.59 10.81
CA LYS A 106 -7.79 -4.77 10.06
C LYS A 106 -6.59 -5.56 9.53
N MET A 107 -5.58 -4.89 8.94
CA MET A 107 -4.39 -5.54 8.42
C MET A 107 -3.61 -6.26 9.53
N LEU A 108 -3.47 -5.66 10.72
CA LEU A 108 -2.86 -6.29 11.90
C LEU A 108 -3.67 -7.49 12.38
N TRP A 109 -5.00 -7.37 12.43
CA TRP A 109 -5.93 -8.43 12.85
C TRP A 109 -5.90 -9.66 11.94
N HIS A 110 -5.72 -9.47 10.62
CA HIS A 110 -5.58 -10.60 9.69
C HIS A 110 -4.37 -11.48 9.99
N ASP A 111 -3.37 -10.96 10.69
CA ASP A 111 -2.18 -11.68 11.16
C ASP A 111 -1.41 -12.43 10.04
N LYS A 112 -1.43 -11.91 8.81
CA LYS A 112 -0.69 -12.47 7.68
C LYS A 112 0.77 -12.02 7.69
N GLU A 113 1.66 -12.80 7.07
CA GLU A 113 3.09 -12.44 6.95
C GLU A 113 3.27 -11.18 6.10
N ILE A 114 2.54 -11.07 4.99
CA ILE A 114 2.42 -9.85 4.17
C ILE A 114 0.95 -9.58 3.93
N MET A 115 0.49 -8.40 4.33
CA MET A 115 -0.85 -7.90 4.11
C MET A 115 -0.81 -6.56 3.38
N THR A 116 -1.64 -6.36 2.37
CA THR A 116 -1.66 -5.13 1.58
C THR A 116 -3.08 -4.58 1.44
N GLY A 117 -3.18 -3.27 1.27
CA GLY A 117 -4.36 -2.60 0.75
C GLY A 117 -4.15 -2.28 -0.72
N ALA A 118 -5.05 -2.71 -1.57
CA ALA A 118 -5.00 -2.39 -2.99
C ALA A 118 -5.39 -0.92 -3.22
N TYR A 119 -4.53 -0.14 -3.87
CA TYR A 119 -4.79 1.25 -4.19
C TYR A 119 -4.89 1.48 -5.69
N PRO A 120 -5.71 2.47 -6.13
CA PRO A 120 -5.91 2.74 -7.55
C PRO A 120 -4.65 3.31 -8.20
N ILE A 121 -4.43 2.98 -9.47
CA ILE A 121 -3.45 3.65 -10.33
C ILE A 121 -3.98 5.05 -10.66
N LYS A 122 -3.08 6.05 -10.77
CA LYS A 122 -3.41 7.44 -11.14
C LYS A 122 -3.75 7.57 -12.63
N ASP A 123 -4.70 6.77 -13.10
CA ASP A 123 -5.12 6.72 -14.50
C ASP A 123 -6.62 6.39 -14.60
N ILE A 124 -7.29 7.00 -15.56
CA ILE A 124 -8.70 6.75 -15.86
C ILE A 124 -8.78 6.09 -17.25
N ASN A 125 -9.33 4.88 -17.29
CA ASN A 125 -9.58 4.20 -18.56
C ASN A 125 -10.89 4.72 -19.20
N TRP A 126 -10.77 5.74 -20.01
CA TRP A 126 -11.91 6.40 -20.69
C TRP A 126 -12.73 5.46 -21.56
N ASN A 127 -12.14 4.40 -22.14
CA ASN A 127 -12.91 3.39 -22.88
C ASN A 127 -13.84 2.62 -21.93
N LYS A 128 -13.37 2.25 -20.74
CA LYS A 128 -14.22 1.61 -19.72
C LYS A 128 -15.32 2.55 -19.21
N VAL A 129 -15.05 3.85 -19.06
CA VAL A 129 -16.09 4.85 -18.75
C VAL A 129 -17.16 4.85 -19.84
N SER A 130 -16.76 4.91 -21.11
CA SER A 130 -17.71 4.88 -22.24
C SER A 130 -18.55 3.61 -22.26
N ASP A 131 -17.95 2.45 -21.97
CA ASP A 131 -18.66 1.18 -21.93
C ASP A 131 -19.60 1.09 -20.71
N ALA A 132 -19.19 1.61 -19.55
CA ALA A 132 -20.04 1.68 -18.37
C ALA A 132 -21.29 2.56 -18.61
N VAL A 133 -21.13 3.71 -19.27
CA VAL A 133 -22.26 4.57 -19.67
C VAL A 133 -23.22 3.82 -20.59
N LYS A 134 -22.71 3.11 -21.61
CA LYS A 134 -23.55 2.30 -22.52
C LYS A 134 -24.30 1.19 -21.80
N ASN A 135 -23.72 0.65 -20.74
CA ASN A 135 -24.31 -0.41 -19.91
C ASN A 135 -25.25 0.13 -18.82
N GLY A 136 -25.51 1.44 -18.79
CA GLY A 136 -26.44 2.06 -17.85
C GLY A 136 -25.94 2.15 -16.41
N ILE A 137 -24.60 2.17 -16.20
CA ILE A 137 -24.01 2.40 -14.89
C ILE A 137 -24.27 3.85 -14.46
N GLU A 138 -24.74 4.04 -13.25
CA GLU A 138 -25.04 5.35 -12.69
C GLU A 138 -23.79 6.26 -12.65
N PRO A 139 -23.94 7.58 -12.83
CA PRO A 139 -22.83 8.53 -12.93
C PRO A 139 -21.85 8.50 -11.75
N ASP A 140 -22.32 8.27 -10.54
CA ASP A 140 -21.51 8.19 -9.32
C ASP A 140 -20.62 6.93 -9.24
N LYS A 141 -20.95 5.88 -10.03
CA LYS A 141 -20.20 4.62 -10.13
C LYS A 141 -19.31 4.50 -11.37
N LEU A 142 -19.30 5.52 -12.23
CA LEU A 142 -18.52 5.46 -13.47
C LEU A 142 -17.00 5.41 -13.19
N LEU A 143 -16.55 6.12 -12.18
CA LEU A 143 -15.13 6.13 -11.80
C LEU A 143 -14.69 4.73 -11.35
N ASP A 144 -15.43 4.09 -10.47
CA ASP A 144 -15.12 2.74 -9.95
C ASP A 144 -14.99 1.71 -11.08
N SER A 145 -15.83 1.85 -12.11
CA SER A 145 -15.79 0.97 -13.29
C SER A 145 -14.54 1.17 -14.16
N SER A 146 -13.84 2.28 -14.01
CA SER A 146 -12.76 2.73 -14.91
C SER A 146 -11.38 2.66 -14.31
N ILE A 147 -11.25 2.66 -12.98
CA ILE A 147 -9.97 2.60 -12.32
C ILE A 147 -9.38 1.19 -12.35
N ARG A 148 -8.05 1.13 -12.22
CA ARG A 148 -7.28 -0.10 -12.09
C ARG A 148 -6.50 -0.04 -10.77
N PHE A 149 -6.31 -1.18 -10.14
CA PHE A 149 -5.60 -1.28 -8.86
C PHE A 149 -4.20 -1.83 -9.04
N VAL A 150 -3.29 -1.45 -8.13
CA VAL A 150 -1.91 -1.96 -8.09
C VAL A 150 -1.89 -3.29 -7.35
N VAL A 151 -2.55 -4.28 -7.94
CA VAL A 151 -2.64 -5.65 -7.43
C VAL A 151 -2.92 -6.62 -8.56
N ASN A 152 -2.30 -7.80 -8.52
CA ASN A 152 -2.60 -8.93 -9.40
C ASN A 152 -3.08 -10.11 -8.53
N PRO A 153 -4.38 -10.39 -8.49
CA PRO A 153 -4.89 -11.53 -7.71
C PRO A 153 -4.47 -12.89 -8.29
N VAL A 154 -4.16 -12.94 -9.59
CA VAL A 154 -3.66 -14.15 -10.26
C VAL A 154 -2.57 -13.80 -11.27
N ARG A 155 -1.58 -14.68 -11.41
CA ARG A 155 -0.55 -14.56 -12.44
C ARG A 155 -1.01 -15.18 -13.77
N PHE A 156 -1.70 -16.32 -13.68
CA PHE A 156 -2.22 -17.10 -14.82
C PHE A 156 -3.70 -17.39 -14.62
N ALA A 157 -4.41 -17.62 -15.69
CA ALA A 157 -5.86 -17.86 -15.68
C ALA A 157 -6.31 -19.06 -14.82
N ASP A 158 -5.41 -20.02 -14.58
CA ASP A 158 -5.65 -21.21 -13.77
C ASP A 158 -5.18 -21.08 -12.31
N SER A 159 -4.61 -19.95 -11.92
CA SER A 159 -4.19 -19.69 -10.54
C SER A 159 -5.38 -19.67 -9.61
N LYS A 160 -5.30 -20.39 -8.51
CA LYS A 160 -6.33 -20.39 -7.47
C LYS A 160 -6.12 -19.20 -6.53
N ILE A 161 -7.20 -18.53 -6.19
CA ILE A 161 -7.23 -17.47 -5.16
C ILE A 161 -7.65 -18.13 -3.85
N ALA A 162 -6.79 -18.09 -2.84
CA ALA A 162 -7.16 -18.48 -1.49
C ALA A 162 -7.91 -17.33 -0.82
N VAL A 163 -8.88 -17.67 0.03
CA VAL A 163 -9.67 -16.72 0.82
C VAL A 163 -9.59 -17.12 2.28
N ASP A 164 -9.28 -16.16 3.15
CA ASP A 164 -9.27 -16.34 4.61
C ASP A 164 -9.74 -15.07 5.32
N LYS A 165 -10.76 -15.18 6.14
CA LYS A 165 -11.39 -14.06 6.90
C LYS A 165 -11.70 -12.82 6.01
N GLY A 166 -12.16 -13.03 4.79
CA GLY A 166 -12.43 -11.95 3.84
C GLY A 166 -11.21 -11.45 3.04
N ALA A 167 -9.99 -11.69 3.51
CA ALA A 167 -8.80 -11.41 2.72
C ALA A 167 -8.63 -12.44 1.61
N ILE A 168 -8.02 -12.02 0.49
CA ILE A 168 -7.71 -12.87 -0.66
C ILE A 168 -6.20 -12.93 -0.89
N SER A 169 -5.71 -14.09 -1.34
CA SER A 169 -4.31 -14.20 -1.77
C SER A 169 -4.10 -13.50 -3.11
N VAL A 170 -2.95 -12.83 -3.25
CA VAL A 170 -2.58 -12.11 -4.47
C VAL A 170 -1.19 -12.49 -4.93
N HIS A 171 -0.93 -12.35 -6.22
CA HIS A 171 0.36 -12.67 -6.80
C HIS A 171 1.33 -11.49 -6.75
N ASP A 172 0.89 -10.30 -7.11
CA ASP A 172 1.68 -9.08 -7.06
C ASP A 172 0.88 -8.00 -6.35
N ALA A 173 1.55 -7.19 -5.55
CA ALA A 173 0.96 -6.04 -4.88
C ALA A 173 1.97 -4.89 -4.84
N GLY A 174 1.45 -3.66 -4.90
CA GLY A 174 2.24 -2.47 -4.67
C GLY A 174 2.58 -2.29 -3.19
N THR A 175 3.73 -1.71 -2.89
CA THR A 175 4.18 -1.46 -1.51
C THR A 175 3.69 -0.12 -0.94
N GLY A 176 2.87 0.62 -1.67
CA GLY A 176 2.35 1.92 -1.21
C GLY A 176 1.45 1.83 0.02
N PHE A 177 0.87 0.64 0.32
CA PHE A 177 0.12 0.38 1.55
C PHE A 177 0.28 -1.10 1.91
N MET A 178 1.42 -1.46 2.53
CA MET A 178 1.80 -2.85 2.78
C MET A 178 2.36 -3.03 4.19
N LEU A 179 1.77 -3.96 4.92
CA LEU A 179 2.19 -4.40 6.26
C LEU A 179 2.96 -5.71 6.14
N ILE A 180 4.16 -5.75 6.70
CA ILE A 180 5.08 -6.89 6.60
C ILE A 180 5.57 -7.27 8.00
N LYS A 181 5.41 -8.54 8.38
CA LYS A 181 5.97 -9.05 9.65
C LYS A 181 7.49 -9.07 9.62
N ARG A 182 8.10 -8.87 10.76
CA ARG A 182 9.57 -8.97 10.94
C ARG A 182 10.14 -10.29 10.44
N SER A 183 9.45 -11.40 10.71
CA SER A 183 9.87 -12.74 10.31
C SER A 183 10.07 -12.91 8.81
N VAL A 184 9.36 -12.12 7.98
CA VAL A 184 9.54 -12.11 6.51
C VAL A 184 10.95 -11.67 6.15
N PHE A 185 11.41 -10.55 6.70
CA PHE A 185 12.76 -10.04 6.42
C PHE A 185 13.84 -10.95 6.99
N GLU A 186 13.63 -11.52 8.18
CA GLU A 186 14.56 -12.48 8.77
C GLU A 186 14.77 -13.69 7.85
N LYS A 187 13.68 -14.30 7.36
CA LYS A 187 13.74 -15.40 6.40
C LYS A 187 14.39 -14.99 5.07
N MET A 188 14.04 -13.81 4.54
CA MET A 188 14.60 -13.33 3.27
C MET A 188 16.11 -13.05 3.36
N PHE A 189 16.60 -12.54 4.50
CA PHE A 189 18.04 -12.33 4.71
C PHE A 189 18.82 -13.64 4.80
N GLU A 190 18.22 -14.68 5.39
CA GLU A 190 18.83 -16.02 5.45
C GLU A 190 18.89 -16.67 4.06
N GLU A 191 17.83 -16.54 3.26
CA GLU A 191 17.73 -17.16 1.93
C GLU A 191 18.53 -16.41 0.86
N HIS A 192 18.65 -15.07 1.01
CA HIS A 192 19.28 -14.19 0.01
C HIS A 192 20.47 -13.39 0.58
N PRO A 193 21.50 -14.05 1.13
CA PRO A 193 22.69 -13.35 1.65
C PRO A 193 23.44 -12.54 0.58
N GLU A 194 23.32 -12.92 -0.71
CA GLU A 194 23.92 -12.23 -1.84
C GLU A 194 23.33 -10.83 -2.09
N LEU A 195 22.14 -10.53 -1.54
CA LEU A 195 21.51 -9.22 -1.66
C LEU A 195 22.02 -8.21 -0.63
N GLN A 196 22.89 -8.63 0.30
CA GLN A 196 23.50 -7.69 1.24
C GLN A 196 24.42 -6.71 0.51
N TYR A 197 24.26 -5.42 0.80
CA TYR A 197 25.09 -4.36 0.21
C TYR A 197 25.69 -3.44 1.27
N MET A 198 26.76 -2.73 0.87
CA MET A 198 27.37 -1.69 1.69
C MET A 198 26.69 -0.36 1.39
N ASP A 199 26.11 0.28 2.42
CA ASP A 199 25.60 1.63 2.29
C ASP A 199 26.73 2.66 2.27
N ASP A 200 26.87 3.37 1.16
CA ASP A 200 27.83 4.47 0.94
C ASP A 200 27.18 5.85 0.97
N THR A 201 25.85 5.92 1.16
CA THR A 201 25.10 7.18 1.20
C THR A 201 25.23 7.91 2.53
N GLY A 202 25.61 7.21 3.60
CA GLY A 202 25.69 7.74 4.95
C GLY A 202 24.32 7.93 5.62
N LEU A 203 23.24 7.42 5.04
CA LEU A 203 21.89 7.51 5.60
C LEU A 203 21.60 6.44 6.66
N LEU A 204 22.42 5.37 6.70
CA LEU A 204 22.34 4.32 7.71
C LEU A 204 23.47 4.47 8.74
N ASN A 205 23.13 4.31 10.02
CA ASN A 205 24.12 4.21 11.08
C ASN A 205 24.80 2.83 11.08
N GLU A 206 25.78 2.61 11.97
CA GLU A 206 26.58 1.39 12.00
C GLU A 206 25.76 0.12 12.27
N GLU A 207 24.76 0.18 13.14
CA GLU A 207 23.85 -0.94 13.42
C GLU A 207 22.90 -1.21 12.26
N GLU A 208 22.36 -0.16 11.65
CA GLU A 208 21.43 -0.26 10.51
C GLU A 208 22.13 -0.87 9.28
N ARG A 209 23.40 -0.54 9.02
CA ARG A 209 24.18 -1.09 7.89
C ARG A 209 24.28 -2.62 7.88
N LYS A 210 24.16 -3.28 9.04
CA LYS A 210 24.14 -4.75 9.13
C LYS A 210 22.95 -5.37 8.41
N TYR A 211 21.89 -4.59 8.23
CA TYR A 211 20.63 -4.98 7.62
C TYR A 211 20.40 -4.34 6.24
N GLY A 212 21.44 -3.87 5.59
CA GLY A 212 21.39 -3.34 4.24
C GLY A 212 21.25 -4.46 3.20
N TYR A 213 20.01 -4.80 2.82
CA TYR A 213 19.69 -5.81 1.81
C TYR A 213 18.86 -5.19 0.69
N ALA A 214 19.22 -5.51 -0.55
CA ALA A 214 18.57 -4.99 -1.75
C ALA A 214 17.34 -5.84 -2.14
N LEU A 215 16.36 -5.95 -1.22
CA LEU A 215 15.13 -6.73 -1.43
C LEU A 215 14.16 -6.04 -2.40
N PHE A 216 14.13 -4.70 -2.36
CA PHE A 216 13.31 -3.88 -3.25
C PHE A 216 14.15 -3.45 -4.45
N ASN A 217 14.23 -4.29 -5.46
CA ASN A 217 14.98 -4.04 -6.70
C ASN A 217 14.11 -4.31 -7.92
N SER A 218 14.30 -3.48 -8.96
CA SER A 218 13.74 -3.75 -10.27
C SER A 218 14.69 -4.66 -11.06
N TYR A 219 14.16 -5.71 -11.69
CA TYR A 219 14.95 -6.63 -12.51
C TYR A 219 14.07 -7.29 -13.58
N VAL A 220 14.70 -7.98 -14.52
CA VAL A 220 14.01 -8.78 -15.54
C VAL A 220 13.87 -10.20 -15.02
N ASP A 221 12.64 -10.70 -14.92
CA ASP A 221 12.35 -12.06 -14.47
C ASP A 221 12.62 -13.12 -15.56
N GLU A 222 12.40 -14.40 -15.21
CA GLU A 222 12.60 -15.52 -16.13
C GLU A 222 11.65 -15.50 -17.34
N ASP A 223 10.50 -14.86 -17.21
CA ASP A 223 9.54 -14.65 -18.29
C ASP A 223 9.86 -13.41 -19.14
N GLN A 224 11.05 -12.82 -18.99
CA GLN A 224 11.50 -11.61 -19.67
C GLN A 224 10.63 -10.36 -19.37
N ARG A 225 9.97 -10.32 -18.22
CA ARG A 225 9.22 -9.15 -17.78
C ARG A 225 10.11 -8.27 -16.91
N PHE A 226 10.11 -6.97 -17.16
CA PHE A 226 10.73 -6.01 -16.26
C PHE A 226 9.80 -5.80 -15.06
N LEU A 227 10.23 -6.26 -13.90
CA LEU A 227 9.50 -6.08 -12.64
C LEU A 227 9.93 -4.76 -11.97
N SER A 228 8.95 -4.04 -11.42
CA SER A 228 9.20 -2.95 -10.48
C SER A 228 9.75 -3.50 -9.15
N GLU A 229 10.24 -2.61 -8.30
CA GLU A 229 10.85 -3.01 -7.02
C GLU A 229 9.87 -3.72 -6.08
N ASP A 230 8.60 -3.31 -6.10
CA ASP A 230 7.52 -3.92 -5.33
C ASP A 230 7.18 -5.33 -5.83
N TYR A 231 7.07 -5.51 -7.15
CA TYR A 231 6.83 -6.83 -7.74
C TYR A 231 8.07 -7.73 -7.61
N GLY A 232 9.27 -7.17 -7.68
CA GLY A 232 10.52 -7.88 -7.41
C GLY A 232 10.56 -8.44 -5.99
N PHE A 233 10.19 -7.63 -4.99
CA PHE A 233 10.04 -8.06 -3.60
C PHE A 233 9.01 -9.19 -3.45
N CYS A 234 7.85 -9.05 -4.09
CA CYS A 234 6.81 -10.09 -4.10
C CYS A 234 7.35 -11.43 -4.64
N ARG A 235 8.17 -11.40 -5.72
CA ARG A 235 8.76 -12.62 -6.28
C ARG A 235 9.76 -13.29 -5.35
N TYR A 236 10.65 -12.54 -4.72
CA TYR A 236 11.57 -13.11 -3.73
C TYR A 236 10.80 -13.86 -2.65
N TRP A 237 9.74 -13.26 -2.11
CA TRP A 237 8.93 -13.89 -1.08
C TRP A 237 8.20 -15.15 -1.56
N GLN A 238 7.59 -15.10 -2.74
CA GLN A 238 6.86 -16.23 -3.32
C GLN A 238 7.79 -17.39 -3.72
N ASN A 239 9.01 -17.13 -4.17
CA ASN A 239 9.99 -18.16 -4.47
C ASN A 239 10.37 -18.99 -3.23
N MET A 240 10.16 -18.41 -2.03
CA MET A 240 10.29 -19.09 -0.74
C MET A 240 8.98 -19.73 -0.27
N ASN A 241 7.97 -19.88 -1.13
CA ASN A 241 6.62 -20.35 -0.83
C ASN A 241 5.85 -19.42 0.13
N GLY A 242 6.20 -18.16 0.19
CA GLY A 242 5.48 -17.15 0.94
C GLY A 242 4.22 -16.67 0.23
N GLU A 243 3.22 -16.28 1.00
CA GLU A 243 1.94 -15.78 0.50
C GLU A 243 1.81 -14.27 0.74
N ILE A 244 1.12 -13.60 -0.17
CA ILE A 244 0.76 -12.18 -0.07
C ILE A 244 -0.75 -12.08 -0.09
N TRP A 245 -1.30 -11.28 0.82
CA TRP A 245 -2.73 -11.16 1.01
C TRP A 245 -3.18 -9.71 0.87
N THR A 246 -4.40 -9.51 0.41
CA THR A 246 -5.08 -8.20 0.39
C THR A 246 -6.49 -8.32 0.95
N ASP A 247 -6.93 -7.29 1.67
CA ASP A 247 -8.32 -7.15 2.07
C ASP A 247 -9.04 -6.27 1.03
N PRO A 248 -9.96 -6.84 0.22
CA PRO A 248 -10.66 -6.07 -0.81
C PRO A 248 -11.64 -5.03 -0.25
N SER A 249 -11.94 -5.04 1.05
CA SER A 249 -12.80 -4.04 1.71
C SER A 249 -12.05 -2.75 2.08
N ILE A 250 -10.72 -2.74 2.01
CA ILE A 250 -9.92 -1.54 2.28
C ILE A 250 -10.08 -0.54 1.15
N GLU A 251 -10.52 0.68 1.48
CA GLU A 251 -10.69 1.78 0.54
C GLU A 251 -9.54 2.79 0.66
N LEU A 252 -8.77 2.93 -0.41
CA LEU A 252 -7.65 3.86 -0.47
C LEU A 252 -7.85 4.88 -1.58
N THR A 253 -7.50 6.14 -1.30
CA THR A 253 -7.47 7.20 -2.31
C THR A 253 -6.03 7.53 -2.68
N HIS A 254 -5.69 7.46 -3.96
CA HIS A 254 -4.37 7.78 -4.48
C HIS A 254 -4.37 9.12 -5.19
N LEU A 255 -3.73 10.12 -4.59
CA LEU A 255 -3.70 11.47 -5.13
C LEU A 255 -2.72 11.58 -6.30
N GLY A 256 -3.19 12.17 -7.40
CA GLY A 256 -2.41 12.43 -8.59
C GLY A 256 -2.69 13.82 -9.15
N ARG A 257 -1.77 14.33 -9.97
CA ARG A 257 -1.96 15.58 -10.71
C ARG A 257 -2.57 15.25 -12.06
N MET A 258 -3.80 15.67 -12.31
CA MET A 258 -4.43 15.56 -13.61
C MET A 258 -4.15 16.82 -14.44
N LYS A 259 -3.85 16.64 -15.73
CA LYS A 259 -3.80 17.76 -16.69
C LYS A 259 -5.18 17.98 -17.27
N TYR A 260 -5.66 19.22 -17.17
CA TYR A 260 -6.89 19.67 -17.79
C TYR A 260 -6.53 20.51 -19.02
N THR A 261 -6.78 19.97 -20.22
CA THR A 261 -6.48 20.65 -21.48
C THR A 261 -7.71 20.62 -22.35
N GLY A 262 -8.12 21.77 -22.87
CA GLY A 262 -9.27 21.90 -23.77
C GLY A 262 -9.21 23.18 -24.58
N LYS A 263 -10.01 23.24 -25.60
CA LYS A 263 -10.25 24.46 -26.36
C LYS A 263 -11.68 24.93 -26.08
N LEU A 264 -11.85 26.23 -25.85
CA LEU A 264 -13.17 26.79 -25.59
C LEU A 264 -14.13 26.50 -26.74
N ILE A 265 -13.65 26.53 -27.96
CA ILE A 265 -14.51 26.23 -29.14
C ILE A 265 -15.08 24.81 -29.09
N ASP A 266 -14.27 23.82 -28.71
CA ASP A 266 -14.73 22.44 -28.58
C ASP A 266 -15.80 22.29 -27.50
N TYR A 267 -15.63 22.98 -26.37
CA TYR A 267 -16.64 23.05 -25.31
C TYR A 267 -17.93 23.69 -25.81
N LEU A 268 -17.88 24.81 -26.50
CA LEU A 268 -19.06 25.51 -27.04
C LEU A 268 -19.80 24.65 -28.07
N VAL A 269 -19.07 23.97 -28.95
CA VAL A 269 -19.68 23.08 -29.98
C VAL A 269 -20.38 21.89 -29.33
N ASN A 270 -19.73 21.26 -28.33
CA ASN A 270 -20.27 20.08 -27.67
C ASN A 270 -21.46 20.39 -26.72
N ASN A 271 -21.54 21.63 -26.22
CA ASN A 271 -22.59 22.08 -25.28
C ASN A 271 -23.52 23.12 -25.91
N SER A 272 -23.53 23.26 -27.25
CA SER A 272 -24.36 24.25 -27.94
C SER A 272 -25.86 24.08 -27.75
N LYS A 273 -26.32 22.93 -27.27
CA LYS A 273 -27.72 22.67 -26.93
C LYS A 273 -28.15 23.30 -25.61
N ASP A 274 -27.19 23.66 -24.73
CA ASP A 274 -27.43 24.23 -23.44
C ASP A 274 -27.27 25.79 -23.42
N ILE A 275 -26.88 26.36 -24.57
CA ILE A 275 -26.79 27.81 -24.75
C ILE A 275 -28.13 28.28 -25.32
N GLU A 276 -29.04 28.67 -24.41
CA GLU A 276 -30.23 29.43 -24.81
C GLU A 276 -29.75 30.74 -25.44
N THR A 277 -30.04 30.92 -26.73
CA THR A 277 -29.89 32.22 -27.37
C THR A 277 -30.89 33.16 -26.74
N PRO A 278 -30.47 34.29 -26.11
CA PRO A 278 -31.44 35.28 -25.67
C PRO A 278 -32.25 35.76 -26.83
N GLU A 279 -33.58 35.74 -26.73
CA GLU A 279 -34.50 36.34 -27.69
C GLU A 279 -34.32 37.85 -27.78
#